data_db2f54e57263d6c36a740698a75670c7
#
_entry.id   db2f54e57263d6c36a740698a75670c7
#
_cell.length_a   1.000
_cell.length_b   1.000
_cell.length_c   1.000
_cell.angle_alpha   90.00
_cell.angle_beta   90.00
_cell.angle_gamma   90.00
#
_symmetry.space_group_name_H-M   'P 1'
#
loop_
_entity.id
_entity.type
_entity.pdbx_description
1 polymer ?
#
loop_
_entity_poly.entity_id
_entity_poly.type
_entity_poly.pdbx_seq_one_letter_code
_entity_poly.pdbx_strand_id
1 'polypeptide(L)'
;PDNLDALAGIIVDGGAVPSYINGLAPAAEQLSMLVRGGAPWLGFSAGAMAPCVTALAGGWKLQGRQVGQQTGAEGFDEVTFVEGLALVSLTISTHNDTLSGDGLIISNVESGLLSSAVAVDEATCLRIDASTGHTEVMGRGLVRWFTREVNGVLVRSQRSVTPETAPAPHKPRFDGLAKVA
;
A
#
# COMPACT_ATOMS: atom_id res chain seq x y z
N PRO A 1 4.31 16.94 -14.84
CA PRO A 1 5.65 17.50 -14.97
C PRO A 1 6.21 17.08 -16.33
N ASP A 2 6.77 18.06 -17.06
CA ASP A 2 7.19 17.87 -18.44
C ASP A 2 8.48 17.03 -18.59
N ASN A 3 9.10 16.63 -17.49
CA ASN A 3 10.30 15.80 -17.50
C ASN A 3 10.36 14.93 -16.23
N LEU A 4 9.80 13.73 -16.30
CA LEU A 4 9.90 12.72 -15.23
C LEU A 4 11.28 12.06 -15.18
N ASP A 5 12.02 12.03 -16.30
CA ASP A 5 13.30 11.31 -16.40
C ASP A 5 14.40 11.84 -15.50
N ALA A 6 14.24 13.07 -15.00
CA ALA A 6 15.18 13.71 -14.07
C ALA A 6 14.87 13.41 -12.59
N LEU A 7 13.83 12.66 -12.27
CA LEU A 7 13.45 12.38 -10.88
C LEU A 7 14.39 11.36 -10.25
N ALA A 8 14.95 11.71 -9.10
CA ALA A 8 15.76 10.81 -8.28
C ALA A 8 14.89 9.84 -7.42
N GLY A 9 13.60 10.08 -7.31
CA GLY A 9 12.63 9.29 -6.57
C GLY A 9 11.24 9.90 -6.61
N ILE A 10 10.26 9.14 -6.15
CA ILE A 10 8.84 9.48 -6.22
C ILE A 10 8.26 9.39 -4.81
N ILE A 11 7.55 10.43 -4.38
CA ILE A 11 6.80 10.43 -3.11
C ILE A 11 5.34 10.67 -3.44
N VAL A 12 4.46 9.78 -2.98
CA VAL A 12 3.01 9.86 -3.17
C VAL A 12 2.33 9.78 -1.81
N ASP A 13 1.57 10.80 -1.49
CA ASP A 13 0.88 10.96 -0.22
C ASP A 13 -0.47 10.22 -0.18
N GLY A 14 -1.23 10.39 0.91
CA GLY A 14 -2.52 9.76 1.16
C GLY A 14 -3.71 10.52 0.60
N GLY A 15 -4.81 9.81 0.41
CA GLY A 15 -6.10 10.32 -0.05
C GLY A 15 -6.98 9.21 -0.60
N ALA A 16 -7.96 9.54 -1.45
CA ALA A 16 -8.82 8.56 -2.09
C ALA A 16 -8.05 7.80 -3.18
N VAL A 17 -7.95 6.47 -3.05
CA VAL A 17 -7.18 5.60 -3.96
C VAL A 17 -7.53 5.79 -5.43
N PRO A 18 -8.82 5.84 -5.85
CA PRO A 18 -9.16 6.05 -7.25
C PRO A 18 -8.65 7.38 -7.81
N SER A 19 -8.64 8.43 -7.00
CA SER A 19 -8.16 9.76 -7.42
C SER A 19 -6.67 9.75 -7.72
N TYR A 20 -5.88 9.08 -6.88
CA TYR A 20 -4.43 8.92 -7.10
C TYR A 20 -4.13 8.09 -8.34
N ILE A 21 -4.83 6.97 -8.53
CA ILE A 21 -4.65 6.13 -9.71
C ILE A 21 -5.00 6.92 -10.97
N ASN A 22 -6.15 7.57 -11.01
CA ASN A 22 -6.58 8.35 -12.18
C ASN A 22 -5.61 9.51 -12.48
N GLY A 23 -5.10 10.17 -11.45
CA GLY A 23 -4.14 11.26 -11.61
C GLY A 23 -2.76 10.81 -12.12
N LEU A 24 -2.33 9.61 -11.75
CA LEU A 24 -1.02 9.06 -12.10
C LEU A 24 -1.05 8.19 -13.37
N ALA A 25 -2.21 7.65 -13.74
CA ALA A 25 -2.36 6.76 -14.90
C ALA A 25 -1.77 7.31 -16.21
N PRO A 26 -1.91 8.63 -16.55
CA PRO A 26 -1.30 9.17 -17.76
C PRO A 26 0.23 9.07 -17.79
N ALA A 27 0.88 8.94 -16.62
CA ALA A 27 2.32 8.82 -16.47
C ALA A 27 2.78 7.40 -16.09
N ALA A 28 1.87 6.42 -16.04
CA ALA A 28 2.14 5.09 -15.48
C ALA A 28 3.34 4.38 -16.12
N GLU A 29 3.47 4.47 -17.45
CA GLU A 29 4.60 3.87 -18.18
C GLU A 29 5.94 4.52 -17.79
N GLN A 30 6.00 5.86 -17.74
CA GLN A 30 7.19 6.59 -17.34
C GLN A 30 7.56 6.31 -15.87
N LEU A 31 6.56 6.29 -14.98
CA LEU A 31 6.75 5.92 -13.57
C LEU A 31 7.28 4.49 -13.43
N SER A 32 6.77 3.56 -14.23
CA SER A 32 7.24 2.18 -14.27
C SER A 32 8.71 2.09 -14.74
N MET A 33 9.08 2.83 -15.77
CA MET A 33 10.47 2.88 -16.24
C MET A 33 11.41 3.44 -15.17
N LEU A 34 11.02 4.52 -14.48
CA LEU A 34 11.80 5.12 -13.40
C LEU A 34 12.02 4.13 -12.25
N VAL A 35 10.96 3.49 -11.76
CA VAL A 35 11.06 2.54 -10.65
C VAL A 35 11.89 1.31 -11.04
N ARG A 36 11.71 0.77 -12.25
CA ARG A 36 12.56 -0.33 -12.77
C ARG A 36 14.01 0.11 -12.99
N GLY A 37 14.23 1.39 -13.28
CA GLY A 37 15.56 2.00 -13.38
C GLY A 37 16.24 2.25 -12.03
N GLY A 38 15.54 1.96 -10.91
CA GLY A 38 16.07 2.06 -9.55
C GLY A 38 15.62 3.31 -8.79
N ALA A 39 14.77 4.17 -9.35
CA ALA A 39 14.20 5.28 -8.60
C ALA A 39 13.27 4.76 -7.50
N PRO A 40 13.46 5.15 -6.22
CA PRO A 40 12.61 4.69 -5.14
C PRO A 40 11.21 5.31 -5.24
N TRP A 41 10.20 4.51 -4.90
CA TRP A 41 8.82 4.94 -4.66
C TRP A 41 8.54 4.92 -3.17
N LEU A 42 8.17 6.05 -2.58
CA LEU A 42 7.68 6.15 -1.21
C LEU A 42 6.20 6.51 -1.24
N GLY A 43 5.35 5.59 -0.82
CA GLY A 43 3.90 5.77 -0.80
C GLY A 43 3.33 5.76 0.60
N PHE A 44 2.41 6.67 0.88
CA PHE A 44 1.62 6.71 2.12
C PHE A 44 0.16 6.45 1.81
N SER A 45 -0.53 5.59 2.59
CA SER A 45 -1.96 5.32 2.42
C SER A 45 -2.31 5.00 0.95
N ALA A 46 -3.12 5.83 0.29
CA ALA A 46 -3.43 5.67 -1.12
C ALA A 46 -2.18 5.59 -2.01
N GLY A 47 -1.13 6.36 -1.70
CA GLY A 47 0.14 6.32 -2.42
C GLY A 47 0.90 5.01 -2.27
N ALA A 48 0.67 4.24 -1.19
CA ALA A 48 1.19 2.89 -1.03
C ALA A 48 0.34 1.85 -1.77
N MET A 49 -0.93 2.14 -2.02
CA MET A 49 -1.87 1.23 -2.68
C MET A 49 -1.91 1.41 -4.21
N ALA A 50 -1.72 2.64 -4.69
CA ALA A 50 -1.73 2.97 -6.11
C ALA A 50 -0.73 2.18 -6.98
N PRO A 51 0.51 1.86 -6.53
CA PRO A 51 1.48 1.10 -7.33
C PRO A 51 1.13 -0.39 -7.51
N CYS A 52 0.12 -0.90 -6.80
CA CYS A 52 -0.30 -2.30 -6.90
C CYS A 52 -0.89 -2.64 -8.27
N VAL A 53 -0.89 -3.92 -8.64
CA VAL A 53 -1.65 -4.41 -9.80
C VAL A 53 -3.15 -4.26 -9.55
N THR A 54 -3.60 -4.63 -8.35
CA THR A 54 -4.98 -4.49 -7.90
C THR A 54 -4.98 -3.67 -6.62
N ALA A 55 -5.68 -2.54 -6.63
CA ALA A 55 -5.78 -1.64 -5.49
C ALA A 55 -7.19 -1.69 -4.89
N LEU A 56 -7.27 -1.73 -3.57
CA LEU A 56 -8.53 -1.60 -2.84
C LEU A 56 -8.98 -0.12 -2.91
N ALA A 57 -10.06 0.15 -3.62
CA ALA A 57 -10.63 1.49 -3.74
C ALA A 57 -11.45 1.90 -2.52
N GLY A 58 -11.98 0.93 -1.78
CA GLY A 58 -12.81 1.11 -0.61
C GLY A 58 -13.84 0.01 -0.45
N GLY A 59 -14.81 0.24 0.43
CA GLY A 59 -15.89 -0.69 0.72
C GLY A 59 -15.70 -1.43 2.05
N TRP A 60 -16.80 -1.89 2.61
CA TRP A 60 -16.83 -2.54 3.92
C TRP A 60 -17.75 -3.77 3.97
N LYS A 61 -18.46 -4.03 2.88
CA LYS A 61 -19.30 -5.22 2.70
C LYS A 61 -18.80 -6.10 1.57
N LEU A 62 -18.98 -7.39 1.70
CA LEU A 62 -18.77 -8.37 0.65
C LEU A 62 -20.05 -9.18 0.47
N GLN A 63 -20.69 -9.06 -0.70
CA GLN A 63 -21.99 -9.65 -0.99
C GLN A 63 -23.06 -9.27 0.06
N GLY A 64 -23.13 -7.99 0.40
CA GLY A 64 -24.04 -7.44 1.40
C GLY A 64 -23.68 -7.71 2.86
N ARG A 65 -22.67 -8.52 3.14
CA ARG A 65 -22.24 -8.89 4.50
C ARG A 65 -21.08 -8.02 4.95
N GLN A 66 -21.17 -7.46 6.16
CA GLN A 66 -20.09 -6.67 6.73
C GLN A 66 -18.83 -7.52 6.93
N VAL A 67 -17.71 -7.05 6.38
CA VAL A 67 -16.38 -7.66 6.49
C VAL A 67 -15.32 -6.67 6.97
N GLY A 68 -15.63 -5.39 7.00
CA GLY A 68 -14.75 -4.31 7.44
C GLY A 68 -15.49 -3.21 8.20
N GLN A 69 -14.81 -2.10 8.45
CA GLN A 69 -15.38 -0.91 9.07
C GLN A 69 -15.84 0.10 8.01
N GLN A 70 -17.00 0.70 8.21
CA GLN A 70 -17.54 1.72 7.31
C GLN A 70 -16.66 2.99 7.25
N THR A 71 -15.91 3.30 8.30
CA THR A 71 -15.02 4.45 8.37
C THR A 71 -13.89 4.42 7.34
N GLY A 72 -13.47 3.24 6.89
CA GLY A 72 -12.44 3.06 5.86
C GLY A 72 -13.00 2.80 4.46
N ALA A 73 -14.29 3.02 4.25
CA ALA A 73 -14.99 2.59 3.05
C ALA A 73 -14.84 3.52 1.82
N GLU A 74 -14.25 4.72 1.97
CA GLU A 74 -14.03 5.69 0.89
C GLU A 74 -15.29 6.00 0.05
N GLY A 75 -16.49 5.89 0.68
CA GLY A 75 -17.78 6.11 0.02
C GLY A 75 -18.36 4.90 -0.72
N PHE A 76 -17.71 3.76 -0.69
CA PHE A 76 -18.22 2.51 -1.27
C PHE A 76 -18.89 1.64 -0.21
N ASP A 77 -20.06 1.07 -0.53
CA ASP A 77 -20.69 0.05 0.33
C ASP A 77 -20.04 -1.32 0.15
N GLU A 78 -19.99 -1.81 -1.09
CA GLU A 78 -19.34 -3.07 -1.42
C GLU A 78 -17.85 -2.89 -1.62
N VAL A 79 -17.08 -3.89 -1.19
CA VAL A 79 -15.63 -3.92 -1.42
C VAL A 79 -15.35 -3.81 -2.91
N THR A 80 -14.61 -2.78 -3.26
CA THR A 80 -14.33 -2.41 -4.65
C THR A 80 -12.83 -2.40 -4.88
N PHE A 81 -12.40 -3.16 -5.87
CA PHE A 81 -11.04 -3.16 -6.37
C PHE A 81 -10.98 -2.45 -7.72
N VAL A 82 -9.88 -1.78 -7.97
CA VAL A 82 -9.59 -1.11 -9.24
C VAL A 82 -8.21 -1.54 -9.73
N GLU A 83 -7.97 -1.43 -11.02
CA GLU A 83 -6.64 -1.61 -11.58
C GLU A 83 -5.73 -0.48 -11.10
N GLY A 84 -4.57 -0.83 -10.54
CA GLY A 84 -3.57 0.14 -10.10
C GLY A 84 -2.51 0.40 -11.18
N LEU A 85 -1.37 0.98 -10.78
CA LEU A 85 -0.30 1.32 -11.72
C LEU A 85 0.59 0.12 -12.10
N ALA A 86 0.36 -1.04 -11.53
CA ALA A 86 1.08 -2.30 -11.81
C ALA A 86 2.62 -2.22 -11.64
N LEU A 87 3.09 -1.40 -10.71
CA LEU A 87 4.51 -1.30 -10.38
C LEU A 87 4.96 -2.47 -9.48
N VAL A 88 4.06 -3.00 -8.65
CA VAL A 88 4.29 -4.17 -7.79
C VAL A 88 3.16 -5.18 -7.94
N SER A 89 3.51 -6.47 -7.97
CA SER A 89 2.56 -7.59 -8.12
C SER A 89 1.92 -7.96 -6.78
N LEU A 90 1.46 -6.97 -6.03
CA LEU A 90 0.83 -7.12 -4.72
C LEU A 90 -0.50 -6.38 -4.70
N THR A 91 -1.36 -6.74 -3.74
CA THR A 91 -2.47 -5.91 -3.25
C THR A 91 -2.10 -5.48 -1.84
N ILE A 92 -1.97 -4.19 -1.62
CA ILE A 92 -1.60 -3.62 -0.31
C ILE A 92 -2.82 -2.94 0.30
N SER A 93 -3.07 -3.17 1.58
CA SER A 93 -4.00 -2.45 2.43
C SER A 93 -3.22 -1.73 3.53
N THR A 94 -3.55 -0.49 3.78
CA THR A 94 -2.92 0.36 4.79
C THR A 94 -3.85 0.57 5.99
N HIS A 95 -3.35 1.18 7.06
CA HIS A 95 -4.13 1.48 8.28
C HIS A 95 -4.75 0.24 8.93
N ASN A 96 -4.11 -0.92 8.81
CA ASN A 96 -4.74 -2.19 9.12
C ASN A 96 -5.13 -2.34 10.59
N ASP A 97 -4.29 -1.87 11.52
CA ASP A 97 -4.57 -1.87 12.96
C ASP A 97 -5.68 -0.90 13.35
N THR A 98 -5.71 0.30 12.79
CA THR A 98 -6.70 1.32 13.12
C THR A 98 -8.07 1.07 12.50
N LEU A 99 -8.10 0.48 11.30
CA LEU A 99 -9.33 0.13 10.58
C LEU A 99 -9.78 -1.31 10.81
N SER A 100 -9.05 -2.11 11.61
CA SER A 100 -9.32 -3.54 11.84
C SER A 100 -9.47 -4.31 10.53
N GLY A 101 -8.55 -4.09 9.59
CA GLY A 101 -8.66 -4.52 8.19
C GLY A 101 -8.52 -6.02 7.95
N ASP A 102 -8.05 -6.81 8.93
CA ASP A 102 -7.82 -8.25 8.77
C ASP A 102 -9.06 -8.99 8.25
N GLY A 103 -10.24 -8.69 8.79
CA GLY A 103 -11.49 -9.34 8.40
C GLY A 103 -11.86 -9.05 6.96
N LEU A 104 -11.66 -7.82 6.50
CA LEU A 104 -11.88 -7.42 5.12
C LEU A 104 -10.96 -8.20 4.18
N ILE A 105 -9.65 -8.22 4.47
CA ILE A 105 -8.68 -8.91 3.62
C ILE A 105 -8.90 -10.42 3.60
N ILE A 106 -9.10 -11.05 4.76
CA ILE A 106 -9.37 -12.49 4.86
C ILE A 106 -10.60 -12.87 4.00
N SER A 107 -11.70 -12.13 4.14
CA SER A 107 -12.94 -12.43 3.39
C SER A 107 -12.73 -12.31 1.88
N ASN A 108 -11.93 -11.35 1.41
CA ASN A 108 -11.64 -11.18 -0.02
C ASN A 108 -10.70 -12.27 -0.55
N VAL A 109 -9.76 -12.74 0.24
CA VAL A 109 -8.89 -13.87 -0.11
C VAL A 109 -9.67 -15.19 -0.10
N GLU A 110 -10.52 -15.43 0.91
CA GLU A 110 -11.38 -16.62 0.99
C GLU A 110 -12.35 -16.71 -0.19
N SER A 111 -12.98 -15.59 -0.57
CA SER A 111 -13.91 -15.54 -1.71
C SER A 111 -13.24 -15.75 -3.05
N GLY A 112 -11.91 -15.63 -3.13
CA GLY A 112 -11.13 -15.75 -4.35
C GLY A 112 -11.06 -14.48 -5.19
N LEU A 113 -11.54 -13.34 -4.69
CA LEU A 113 -11.32 -12.04 -5.31
C LEU A 113 -9.84 -11.66 -5.29
N LEU A 114 -9.10 -12.10 -4.27
CA LEU A 114 -7.66 -11.97 -4.17
C LEU A 114 -7.02 -13.34 -3.98
N SER A 115 -5.88 -13.59 -4.62
CA SER A 115 -5.03 -14.76 -4.34
C SER A 115 -4.14 -14.53 -3.11
N SER A 116 -3.73 -13.28 -2.92
CA SER A 116 -2.90 -12.84 -1.80
C SER A 116 -3.06 -11.35 -1.57
N ALA A 117 -2.73 -10.89 -0.38
CA ALA A 117 -2.68 -9.47 -0.03
C ALA A 117 -1.67 -9.23 1.08
N VAL A 118 -1.32 -7.96 1.26
CA VAL A 118 -0.45 -7.48 2.34
C VAL A 118 -1.17 -6.37 3.08
N ALA A 119 -1.24 -6.46 4.40
CA ALA A 119 -1.76 -5.39 5.24
C ALA A 119 -0.63 -4.77 6.07
N VAL A 120 -0.60 -3.44 6.12
CA VAL A 120 0.42 -2.64 6.80
C VAL A 120 -0.24 -1.80 7.89
N ASP A 121 0.24 -1.94 9.12
CA ASP A 121 -0.22 -1.16 10.27
C ASP A 121 0.29 0.30 10.20
N GLU A 122 -0.29 1.17 11.05
CA GLU A 122 0.21 2.53 11.26
C GLU A 122 1.66 2.54 11.75
N ALA A 123 2.35 3.63 11.48
CA ALA A 123 3.75 3.83 11.86
C ALA A 123 4.67 2.68 11.44
N THR A 124 4.35 2.05 10.31
CA THR A 124 5.05 0.88 9.76
C THR A 124 5.33 1.09 8.28
N CYS A 125 6.52 0.68 7.87
CA CYS A 125 6.94 0.71 6.47
C CYS A 125 7.27 -0.71 6.00
N LEU A 126 6.72 -1.10 4.86
CA LEU A 126 7.14 -2.27 4.10
C LEU A 126 8.03 -1.79 2.94
N ARG A 127 9.32 -2.09 3.03
CA ARG A 127 10.25 -1.89 1.92
C ARG A 127 10.27 -3.15 1.05
N ILE A 128 10.17 -2.95 -0.25
CA ILE A 128 10.23 -4.01 -1.26
C ILE A 128 11.35 -3.66 -2.23
N ASP A 129 12.30 -4.54 -2.38
CA ASP A 129 13.31 -4.45 -3.45
C ASP A 129 12.72 -5.07 -4.71
N ALA A 130 12.43 -4.24 -5.70
CA ALA A 130 11.77 -4.67 -6.95
C ALA A 130 12.63 -5.62 -7.79
N SER A 131 13.97 -5.62 -7.62
CA SER A 131 14.87 -6.45 -8.39
C SER A 131 15.00 -7.87 -7.83
N THR A 132 14.91 -8.01 -6.51
CA THR A 132 15.13 -9.28 -5.80
C THR A 132 13.86 -9.86 -5.18
N GLY A 133 12.81 -9.04 -5.02
CA GLY A 133 11.62 -9.39 -4.25
C GLY A 133 11.87 -9.43 -2.73
N HIS A 134 13.05 -9.02 -2.27
CA HIS A 134 13.36 -8.99 -0.85
C HIS A 134 12.48 -7.95 -0.14
N THR A 135 11.97 -8.31 1.03
CA THR A 135 11.11 -7.45 1.84
C THR A 135 11.70 -7.19 3.22
N GLU A 136 11.57 -5.97 3.68
CA GLU A 136 11.99 -5.53 5.00
C GLU A 136 10.87 -4.75 5.67
N VAL A 137 10.64 -5.00 6.96
CA VAL A 137 9.65 -4.27 7.75
C VAL A 137 10.37 -3.35 8.73
N MET A 138 9.99 -2.09 8.72
CA MET A 138 10.51 -1.04 9.61
C MET A 138 9.36 -0.38 10.35
N GLY A 139 9.61 0.12 11.56
CA GLY A 139 8.60 0.81 12.36
C GLY A 139 8.07 0.00 13.53
N ARG A 140 6.90 0.37 14.06
CA ARG A 140 6.41 -0.15 15.35
C ARG A 140 5.30 -1.19 15.24
N GLY A 141 4.57 -1.20 14.13
CA GLY A 141 3.45 -2.11 13.90
C GLY A 141 3.85 -3.41 13.21
N LEU A 142 2.89 -4.01 12.56
CA LEU A 142 3.01 -5.28 11.85
C LEU A 142 2.80 -5.08 10.35
N VAL A 143 3.42 -5.94 9.58
CA VAL A 143 2.99 -6.30 8.22
C VAL A 143 2.42 -7.69 8.27
N ARG A 144 1.23 -7.89 7.71
CA ARG A 144 0.57 -9.19 7.62
C ARG A 144 0.44 -9.58 6.16
N TRP A 145 0.85 -10.80 5.87
CA TRP A 145 0.77 -11.43 4.56
C TRP A 145 -0.36 -12.44 4.58
N PHE A 146 -1.29 -12.32 3.64
CA PHE A 146 -2.43 -13.20 3.48
C PHE A 146 -2.28 -13.96 2.18
N THR A 147 -2.38 -15.27 2.24
CA THR A 147 -2.27 -16.13 1.06
C THR A 147 -3.41 -17.14 1.08
N ARG A 148 -4.08 -17.27 -0.05
CA ARG A 148 -5.12 -18.28 -0.22
C ARG A 148 -4.51 -19.67 -0.25
N GLU A 149 -5.06 -20.57 0.54
CA GLU A 149 -4.74 -21.99 0.55
C GLU A 149 -5.99 -22.84 0.28
N VAL A 150 -5.82 -24.14 0.11
CA VAL A 150 -6.91 -25.08 -0.21
C VAL A 150 -8.02 -25.04 0.83
N ASN A 151 -7.67 -24.87 2.12
CA ASN A 151 -8.59 -24.94 3.23
C ASN A 151 -8.77 -23.62 3.99
N GLY A 152 -8.44 -22.48 3.37
CA GLY A 152 -8.61 -21.18 4.01
C GLY A 152 -7.54 -20.16 3.63
N VAL A 153 -7.20 -19.29 4.57
CA VAL A 153 -6.20 -18.23 4.40
C VAL A 153 -5.05 -18.42 5.39
N LEU A 154 -3.85 -18.55 4.86
CA LEU A 154 -2.64 -18.48 5.67
C LEU A 154 -2.33 -17.01 5.99
N VAL A 155 -2.19 -16.67 7.26
CA VAL A 155 -1.78 -15.34 7.72
C VAL A 155 -0.40 -15.44 8.38
N ARG A 156 0.56 -14.67 7.85
CA ARG A 156 1.90 -14.52 8.43
C ARG A 156 2.11 -13.10 8.86
N SER A 157 2.52 -12.88 10.10
CA SER A 157 2.84 -11.54 10.62
C SER A 157 4.35 -11.36 10.71
N GLN A 158 4.80 -10.17 10.33
CA GLN A 158 6.20 -9.76 10.40
C GLN A 158 6.32 -8.44 11.14
N ARG A 159 7.30 -8.32 12.02
CA ARG A 159 7.68 -7.08 12.71
C ARG A 159 9.04 -6.62 12.24
N SER A 160 9.33 -5.35 12.50
CA SER A 160 10.69 -4.83 12.38
C SER A 160 11.65 -5.62 13.28
N VAL A 161 12.79 -5.99 12.74
CA VAL A 161 13.91 -6.59 13.46
C VAL A 161 14.89 -5.47 13.84
N THR A 162 14.39 -4.35 14.35
CA THR A 162 15.28 -3.27 14.77
C THR A 162 15.95 -3.66 16.09
N PRO A 163 17.29 -3.64 16.19
CA PRO A 163 17.96 -3.75 17.48
C PRO A 163 17.47 -2.64 18.42
N GLU A 164 17.29 -2.94 19.68
CA GLU A 164 16.78 -2.05 20.74
C GLU A 164 17.61 -0.76 20.97
N THR A 165 18.59 -0.48 20.12
CA THR A 165 19.59 0.57 20.24
C THR A 165 19.53 1.67 19.16
N ALA A 166 18.46 1.73 18.35
CA ALA A 166 18.35 2.83 17.39
C ALA A 166 18.09 4.15 18.14
N PRO A 167 18.94 5.18 18.01
CA PRO A 167 18.68 6.49 18.61
C PRO A 167 17.37 7.05 18.06
N ALA A 168 16.65 7.80 18.92
CA ALA A 168 15.40 8.45 18.51
C ALA A 168 15.61 9.22 17.20
N PRO A 169 14.66 9.10 16.24
CA PRO A 169 14.83 9.74 14.95
C PRO A 169 14.97 11.25 15.14
N HIS A 170 16.07 11.79 14.64
CA HIS A 170 16.26 13.24 14.52
C HIS A 170 15.07 13.75 13.68
N LYS A 171 14.31 14.70 14.24
CA LYS A 171 13.29 15.42 13.45
C LYS A 171 14.02 16.10 12.29
N PRO A 172 13.80 15.73 11.03
CA PRO A 172 14.41 16.44 9.93
C PRO A 172 13.87 17.87 9.95
N ARG A 173 14.77 18.86 9.99
CA ARG A 173 14.42 20.25 9.67
C ARG A 173 14.27 20.31 8.15
N PHE A 174 13.06 20.44 7.69
CA PHE A 174 12.76 20.78 6.30
C PHE A 174 12.78 22.31 6.12
N ASP A 175 13.96 22.90 6.19
CA ASP A 175 14.14 24.29 5.82
C ASP A 175 14.31 24.32 4.29
N GLY A 176 13.25 24.58 3.55
CA GLY A 176 13.34 24.83 2.11
C GLY A 176 12.40 24.10 1.16
N LEU A 177 11.29 23.55 1.61
CA LEU A 177 10.25 23.10 0.67
C LEU A 177 9.47 24.30 0.15
N ALA A 178 9.71 24.68 -1.12
CA ALA A 178 8.84 25.61 -1.82
C ALA A 178 7.43 25.02 -1.92
N LYS A 179 6.45 25.74 -1.37
CA LYS A 179 5.04 25.43 -1.60
C LYS A 179 4.75 25.67 -3.08
N VAL A 180 4.46 24.61 -3.80
CA VAL A 180 3.84 24.73 -5.13
C VAL A 180 2.34 24.95 -4.89
N ALA A 181 1.87 26.13 -5.28
CA ALA A 181 0.47 26.53 -5.22
C ALA A 181 -0.32 25.82 -6.32
#